data_44718842773416538267d2cbf90f9e16
#
_entry.id   44718842773416538267d2cbf90f9e16
#
_cell.length_a   1.000
_cell.length_b   1.000
_cell.length_c   1.000
_cell.angle_alpha   90.00
_cell.angle_beta   90.00
_cell.angle_gamma   90.00
#
_symmetry.space_group_name_H-M   'P 1'
#
loop_
_entity.id
_entity.type
_entity.pdbx_description
1 polymer ?
#
loop_
_entity_poly.entity_id
_entity_poly.type
_entity_poly.pdbx_seq_one_letter_code
_entity_poly.pdbx_strand_id
1 'polypeptide(L)'
;IVAEEIDLLSLRDADDEYSDMTNLMWRQVNNKQVFRSDIPGTNGKTDGFIKIEQDAVGHWEVKYIDPTGVDPVVRKRNTIELAFQAADSWIENDFNDRLPLMQKNMSWHSQPMTDGQRNFMKKLRVPYTDAMTKIDASKAINDALLRRKSKPKKRKPKIDQVTVGKL
;
A
#
# COMPACT_ATOMS: atom_id res chain seq x y z
N ILE A 1 4.22 -3.35 23.96
CA ILE A 1 5.45 -3.83 23.27
C ILE A 1 5.16 -5.18 22.59
N VAL A 2 4.50 -6.10 23.27
CA VAL A 2 4.15 -7.44 22.74
C VAL A 2 3.10 -7.36 21.62
N ALA A 3 2.18 -6.39 21.65
CA ALA A 3 1.14 -6.20 20.63
C ALA A 3 1.69 -5.70 19.28
N GLU A 4 2.77 -4.91 19.26
CA GLU A 4 3.42 -4.46 18.03
C GLU A 4 4.22 -5.57 17.34
N GLU A 5 4.81 -6.47 18.13
CA GLU A 5 5.55 -7.63 17.62
C GLU A 5 4.63 -8.68 16.99
N ILE A 6 3.45 -8.87 17.57
CA ILE A 6 2.41 -9.78 17.06
C ILE A 6 1.84 -9.26 15.74
N ASP A 7 1.66 -7.94 15.59
CA ASP A 7 1.16 -7.33 14.35
C ASP A 7 2.15 -7.48 13.18
N LEU A 8 3.46 -7.41 13.46
CA LEU A 8 4.48 -7.62 12.44
C LEU A 8 4.60 -9.08 12.01
N LEU A 9 4.37 -10.02 12.91
CA LEU A 9 4.35 -11.45 12.60
C LEU A 9 3.07 -11.85 11.86
N SER A 10 1.92 -11.29 12.21
CA SER A 10 0.66 -11.54 11.52
C SER A 10 0.65 -10.95 10.10
N LEU A 11 1.39 -9.87 9.86
CA LEU A 11 1.58 -9.30 8.51
C LEU A 11 2.44 -10.22 7.62
N ARG A 12 3.40 -10.97 8.19
CA ARG A 12 4.18 -11.97 7.45
C ARG A 12 3.34 -13.20 7.09
N ASP A 13 2.57 -13.71 8.01
CA ASP A 13 1.72 -14.88 7.79
C ASP A 13 0.59 -14.62 6.79
N ALA A 14 0.05 -13.41 6.76
CA ALA A 14 -0.96 -13.00 5.78
C ALA A 14 -0.39 -12.80 4.36
N ASP A 15 0.85 -12.33 4.23
CA ASP A 15 1.56 -12.25 2.95
C ASP A 15 1.83 -13.67 2.37
N ASP A 16 2.05 -14.67 3.22
CA ASP A 16 2.32 -16.05 2.80
C ASP A 16 1.06 -16.77 2.28
N GLU A 17 -0.12 -16.50 2.85
CA GLU A 17 -1.38 -17.16 2.45
C GLU A 17 -1.76 -16.90 0.97
N TYR A 18 -1.47 -15.71 0.46
CA TYR A 18 -1.81 -15.30 -0.91
C TYR A 18 -0.59 -15.27 -1.83
N SER A 19 0.57 -15.57 -1.31
CA SER A 19 1.84 -15.52 -2.00
C SER A 19 1.89 -16.45 -3.21
N ASP A 20 1.23 -17.59 -3.13
CA ASP A 20 1.21 -18.60 -4.19
C ASP A 20 0.23 -18.26 -5.35
N MET A 21 -0.65 -17.29 -5.15
CA MET A 21 -1.66 -16.91 -6.16
C MET A 21 -1.15 -15.97 -7.23
N THR A 22 -0.02 -15.30 -6.98
CA THR A 22 0.52 -14.26 -7.87
C THR A 22 2.03 -14.19 -7.80
N ASN A 23 2.67 -13.89 -8.91
CA ASN A 23 4.11 -13.61 -9.00
C ASN A 23 4.45 -12.12 -8.79
N LEU A 24 3.45 -11.28 -8.64
CA LEU A 24 3.61 -9.85 -8.44
C LEU A 24 3.59 -9.47 -6.95
N MET A 25 4.15 -8.32 -6.65
CA MET A 25 4.18 -7.80 -5.28
C MET A 25 2.84 -7.19 -4.91
N TRP A 26 2.17 -7.85 -3.99
CA TRP A 26 0.97 -7.36 -3.36
C TRP A 26 1.21 -7.12 -1.87
N ARG A 27 0.54 -6.14 -1.30
CA ARG A 27 0.52 -5.91 0.13
C ARG A 27 -0.91 -5.87 0.65
N GLN A 28 -1.10 -6.43 1.81
CA GLN A 28 -2.36 -6.33 2.53
C GLN A 28 -2.44 -4.98 3.26
N VAL A 29 -3.58 -4.33 3.19
CA VAL A 29 -3.79 -3.01 3.79
C VAL A 29 -4.60 -3.16 5.07
N ASN A 30 -4.05 -2.70 6.20
CA ASN A 30 -4.73 -2.60 7.50
C ASN A 30 -5.33 -3.91 8.03
N ASN A 31 -4.67 -5.06 7.87
CA ASN A 31 -5.14 -6.38 8.30
C ASN A 31 -6.57 -6.72 7.81
N LYS A 32 -7.03 -6.03 6.77
CA LYS A 32 -8.30 -6.32 6.09
C LYS A 32 -8.01 -7.14 4.84
N GLN A 33 -9.01 -7.82 4.33
CA GLN A 33 -8.92 -8.49 3.03
C GLN A 33 -8.94 -7.45 1.88
N VAL A 34 -8.01 -6.53 1.96
CA VAL A 34 -7.76 -5.48 0.96
C VAL A 34 -6.31 -5.59 0.54
N PHE A 35 -6.08 -5.81 -0.74
CA PHE A 35 -4.75 -5.97 -1.32
C PHE A 35 -4.48 -4.81 -2.27
N ARG A 36 -3.23 -4.38 -2.30
CA ARG A 36 -2.80 -3.29 -3.15
C ARG A 36 -1.45 -3.59 -3.79
N SER A 37 -1.34 -3.27 -5.06
CA SER A 37 -0.08 -3.26 -5.80
C SER A 37 0.11 -1.88 -6.42
N ASP A 38 1.18 -1.20 -6.04
CA ASP A 38 1.54 0.12 -6.58
C ASP A 38 2.22 -0.05 -7.94
N ILE A 39 1.84 0.79 -8.90
CA ILE A 39 2.42 0.81 -10.25
C ILE A 39 3.57 1.81 -10.26
N PRO A 40 4.82 1.37 -10.46
CA PRO A 40 5.96 2.27 -10.49
C PRO A 40 5.85 3.27 -11.65
N GLY A 41 6.05 4.54 -11.37
CA GLY A 41 6.13 5.59 -12.38
C GLY A 41 7.56 5.83 -12.84
N THR A 42 7.70 6.59 -13.92
CA THR A 42 8.99 6.87 -14.58
C THR A 42 9.92 7.80 -13.79
N ASN A 43 9.38 8.60 -12.88
CA ASN A 43 10.11 9.63 -12.14
C ASN A 43 10.13 9.41 -10.61
N GLY A 44 10.12 8.16 -10.16
CA GLY A 44 10.05 7.83 -8.74
C GLY A 44 8.69 8.12 -8.07
N LYS A 45 7.72 8.57 -8.85
CA LYS A 45 6.31 8.68 -8.45
C LYS A 45 5.58 7.40 -8.85
N THR A 46 4.46 7.14 -8.22
CA THR A 46 3.58 6.03 -8.63
C THR A 46 2.62 6.49 -9.73
N ASP A 47 2.37 5.64 -10.72
CA ASP A 47 1.35 5.86 -11.75
C ASP A 47 -0.03 5.32 -11.32
N GLY A 48 -0.30 5.36 -10.04
CA GLY A 48 -1.50 4.81 -9.44
C GLY A 48 -1.27 3.44 -8.83
N PHE A 49 -2.35 2.72 -8.60
CA PHE A 49 -2.28 1.39 -8.00
C PHE A 49 -3.49 0.55 -8.38
N ILE A 50 -3.34 -0.77 -8.31
CA ILE A 50 -4.44 -1.70 -8.37
C ILE A 50 -4.79 -2.16 -6.95
N LYS A 51 -6.07 -2.15 -6.65
CA LYS A 51 -6.63 -2.58 -5.37
C LYS A 51 -7.60 -3.73 -5.58
N ILE A 52 -7.50 -4.74 -4.73
CA ILE A 52 -8.47 -5.85 -4.64
C ILE A 52 -9.15 -5.73 -3.29
N GLU A 53 -10.47 -5.67 -3.28
CA GLU A 53 -11.28 -5.63 -2.07
C GLU A 53 -12.62 -6.33 -2.30
N GLN A 54 -13.24 -6.79 -1.21
CA GLN A 54 -14.55 -7.41 -1.26
C GLN A 54 -15.63 -6.33 -1.15
N ASP A 55 -16.67 -6.42 -1.97
CA ASP A 55 -17.85 -5.56 -1.87
C ASP A 55 -18.79 -6.04 -0.76
N ALA A 56 -19.86 -5.28 -0.50
CA ALA A 56 -20.82 -5.59 0.55
C ALA A 56 -21.61 -6.90 0.30
N VAL A 57 -21.62 -7.41 -0.93
CA VAL A 57 -22.35 -8.63 -1.33
C VAL A 57 -21.45 -9.86 -1.34
N GLY A 58 -20.15 -9.67 -1.19
CA GLY A 58 -19.16 -10.74 -1.15
C GLY A 58 -18.42 -10.99 -2.48
N HIS A 59 -18.65 -10.17 -3.51
CA HIS A 59 -17.86 -10.21 -4.73
C HIS A 59 -16.52 -9.51 -4.53
N TRP A 60 -15.51 -9.93 -5.27
CA TRP A 60 -14.21 -9.30 -5.28
C TRP A 60 -14.12 -8.25 -6.38
N GLU A 61 -13.79 -7.04 -6.00
CA GLU A 61 -13.59 -5.92 -6.92
C GLU A 61 -12.11 -5.67 -7.15
N VAL A 62 -11.70 -5.67 -8.42
CA VAL A 62 -10.37 -5.26 -8.86
C VAL A 62 -10.49 -3.86 -9.41
N LYS A 63 -9.84 -2.90 -8.77
CA LYS A 63 -9.92 -1.46 -9.11
C LYS A 63 -8.55 -0.94 -9.51
N TYR A 64 -8.47 -0.29 -10.65
CA TYR A 64 -7.34 0.57 -10.98
C TYR A 64 -7.67 2.01 -10.58
N ILE A 65 -6.82 2.59 -9.79
CA ILE A 65 -6.93 3.97 -9.30
C ILE A 65 -5.71 4.72 -9.81
N ASP A 66 -5.95 5.66 -10.72
CA ASP A 66 -4.88 6.51 -11.27
C ASP A 66 -4.39 7.53 -10.22
N PRO A 67 -3.30 8.26 -10.48
CA PRO A 67 -2.78 9.26 -9.54
C PRO A 67 -3.75 10.39 -9.20
N THR A 68 -4.76 10.65 -10.05
CA THR A 68 -5.79 11.68 -9.81
C THR A 68 -6.88 11.19 -8.88
N GLY A 69 -7.05 9.86 -8.75
CA GLY A 69 -8.06 9.23 -7.92
C GLY A 69 -9.50 9.39 -8.44
N VAL A 70 -9.66 9.85 -9.68
CA VAL A 70 -10.97 10.08 -10.31
C VAL A 70 -11.36 8.84 -11.13
N ASP A 71 -12.62 8.44 -10.98
CA ASP A 71 -13.28 7.38 -11.77
C ASP A 71 -12.48 6.08 -11.89
N PRO A 72 -12.34 5.31 -10.80
CA PRO A 72 -11.64 4.04 -10.83
C PRO A 72 -12.32 3.08 -11.80
N VAL A 73 -11.54 2.42 -12.65
CA VAL A 73 -12.03 1.30 -13.47
C VAL A 73 -12.18 0.09 -12.56
N VAL A 74 -13.36 -0.55 -12.60
CA VAL A 74 -13.73 -1.66 -11.69
C VAL A 74 -14.03 -2.90 -12.49
N ARG A 75 -13.45 -4.04 -12.07
CA ARG A 75 -13.78 -5.38 -12.58
C ARG A 75 -14.19 -6.26 -11.40
N LYS A 76 -15.30 -6.99 -11.53
CA LYS A 76 -15.80 -7.89 -10.48
C LYS A 76 -15.48 -9.35 -10.75
N ARG A 77 -15.18 -10.08 -9.69
CA ARG A 77 -14.90 -11.53 -9.71
C ARG A 77 -15.57 -12.21 -8.52
N ASN A 78 -15.86 -13.49 -8.67
CA ASN A 78 -16.55 -14.27 -7.63
C ASN A 78 -15.61 -14.78 -6.54
N THR A 79 -14.34 -15.01 -6.84
CA THR A 79 -13.35 -15.52 -5.91
C THR A 79 -12.11 -14.64 -5.87
N ILE A 80 -11.36 -14.73 -4.78
CA ILE A 80 -10.13 -13.97 -4.60
C ILE A 80 -9.04 -14.40 -5.61
N GLU A 81 -8.97 -15.68 -5.94
CA GLU A 81 -8.04 -16.22 -6.92
C GLU A 81 -8.28 -15.61 -8.30
N LEU A 82 -9.56 -15.55 -8.73
CA LEU A 82 -9.94 -14.91 -9.99
C LEU A 82 -9.69 -13.40 -9.96
N ALA A 83 -9.78 -12.77 -8.81
CA ALA A 83 -9.47 -11.36 -8.65
C ALA A 83 -7.96 -11.11 -8.83
N PHE A 84 -7.10 -11.92 -8.23
CA PHE A 84 -5.65 -11.83 -8.45
C PHE A 84 -5.27 -12.10 -9.91
N GLN A 85 -5.84 -13.12 -10.54
CA GLN A 85 -5.60 -13.40 -11.96
C GLN A 85 -6.02 -12.24 -12.86
N ALA A 86 -7.18 -11.63 -12.59
CA ALA A 86 -7.65 -10.48 -13.33
C ALA A 86 -6.75 -9.25 -13.14
N ALA A 87 -6.27 -9.03 -11.93
CA ALA A 87 -5.37 -7.93 -11.60
C ALA A 87 -4.00 -8.12 -12.25
N ASP A 88 -3.41 -9.32 -12.16
CA ASP A 88 -2.14 -9.64 -12.78
C ASP A 88 -2.21 -9.51 -14.31
N SER A 89 -3.26 -10.03 -14.94
CA SER A 89 -3.49 -9.86 -16.38
C SER A 89 -3.66 -8.40 -16.77
N TRP A 90 -4.27 -7.60 -15.93
CA TRP A 90 -4.39 -6.15 -16.16
C TRP A 90 -3.04 -5.46 -16.16
N ILE A 91 -2.21 -5.78 -15.15
CA ILE A 91 -0.85 -5.24 -15.06
C ILE A 91 0.00 -5.68 -16.25
N GLU A 92 -0.08 -6.96 -16.64
CA GLU A 92 0.64 -7.50 -17.79
C GLU A 92 0.25 -6.83 -19.11
N ASN A 93 -1.01 -6.51 -19.29
CA ASN A 93 -1.50 -5.91 -20.54
C ASN A 93 -1.25 -4.41 -20.60
N ASP A 94 -1.56 -3.67 -19.54
CA ASP A 94 -1.58 -2.21 -19.56
C ASP A 94 -0.28 -1.59 -19.01
N PHE A 95 0.50 -2.35 -18.21
CA PHE A 95 1.70 -1.89 -17.52
C PHE A 95 2.90 -2.83 -17.74
N ASN A 96 2.96 -3.48 -18.89
CA ASN A 96 3.98 -4.46 -19.22
C ASN A 96 5.41 -3.93 -19.09
N ASP A 97 5.63 -2.66 -19.44
CA ASP A 97 6.92 -1.98 -19.29
C ASP A 97 7.39 -1.84 -17.84
N ARG A 98 6.48 -1.96 -16.87
CA ARG A 98 6.76 -1.86 -15.44
C ARG A 98 6.74 -3.19 -14.71
N LEU A 99 6.29 -4.23 -15.39
CA LEU A 99 6.18 -5.59 -14.86
C LEU A 99 7.47 -6.08 -14.17
N PRO A 100 8.67 -5.88 -14.74
CA PRO A 100 9.91 -6.30 -14.08
C PRO A 100 10.14 -5.68 -12.71
N LEU A 101 9.63 -4.47 -12.47
CA LEU A 101 9.74 -3.77 -11.17
C LEU A 101 8.73 -4.23 -10.14
N MET A 102 7.70 -4.95 -10.59
CA MET A 102 6.58 -5.40 -9.76
C MET A 102 6.67 -6.88 -9.36
N GLN A 103 7.63 -7.63 -9.92
CA GLN A 103 7.80 -9.06 -9.63
C GLN A 103 8.42 -9.29 -8.26
N LYS A 104 7.98 -10.36 -7.57
CA LYS A 104 8.44 -10.71 -6.21
C LYS A 104 9.93 -11.05 -6.12
N ASN A 105 10.48 -11.68 -7.13
CA ASN A 105 11.82 -12.30 -7.07
C ASN A 105 12.91 -11.45 -7.71
N MET A 106 12.79 -10.14 -7.62
CA MET A 106 13.84 -9.25 -8.10
C MET A 106 15.05 -9.25 -7.16
N SER A 107 16.25 -9.33 -7.70
CA SER A 107 17.49 -9.38 -6.92
C SER A 107 17.67 -8.20 -5.95
N TRP A 108 17.13 -7.03 -6.29
CA TRP A 108 17.20 -5.85 -5.43
C TRP A 108 16.31 -5.95 -4.18
N HIS A 109 15.30 -6.84 -4.18
CA HIS A 109 14.42 -7.03 -3.01
C HIS A 109 15.18 -7.55 -1.80
N SER A 110 16.14 -8.46 -2.03
CA SER A 110 16.95 -9.06 -0.97
C SER A 110 18.15 -8.19 -0.55
N GLN A 111 18.41 -7.08 -1.23
CA GLN A 111 19.48 -6.17 -0.86
C GLN A 111 19.16 -5.43 0.46
N PRO A 112 20.18 -5.08 1.27
CA PRO A 112 19.97 -4.30 2.47
C PRO A 112 19.27 -2.98 2.17
N MET A 113 18.48 -2.46 3.12
CA MET A 113 17.87 -1.14 2.98
C MET A 113 18.92 -0.07 2.79
N THR A 114 18.56 0.97 2.06
CA THR A 114 19.43 2.12 1.82
C THR A 114 19.47 3.07 3.04
N ASP A 115 20.51 3.88 3.14
CA ASP A 115 20.59 4.94 4.17
C ASP A 115 19.45 5.95 4.02
N GLY A 116 19.03 6.25 2.79
CA GLY A 116 17.87 7.09 2.53
C GLY A 116 16.57 6.52 3.10
N GLN A 117 16.33 5.22 2.92
CA GLN A 117 15.18 4.53 3.51
C GLN A 117 15.27 4.55 5.04
N ARG A 118 16.44 4.25 5.61
CA ARG A 118 16.67 4.29 7.06
C ARG A 118 16.36 5.67 7.64
N ASN A 119 16.88 6.72 7.03
CA ASN A 119 16.65 8.10 7.47
C ASN A 119 15.17 8.51 7.34
N PHE A 120 14.50 8.05 6.29
CA PHE A 120 13.08 8.33 6.11
C PHE A 120 12.21 7.61 7.14
N MET A 121 12.54 6.35 7.47
CA MET A 121 11.88 5.61 8.54
C MET A 121 12.05 6.29 9.90
N LYS A 122 13.25 6.83 10.19
CA LYS A 122 13.47 7.66 11.40
C LYS A 122 12.55 8.87 11.44
N LYS A 123 12.43 9.61 10.33
CA LYS A 123 11.52 10.77 10.23
C LYS A 123 10.06 10.39 10.43
N LEU A 124 9.66 9.23 9.94
CA LEU A 124 8.30 8.71 10.09
C LEU A 124 8.06 8.05 11.45
N ARG A 125 9.09 7.90 12.28
CA ARG A 125 9.06 7.17 13.55
C ARG A 125 8.60 5.72 13.38
N VAL A 126 9.06 5.09 12.31
CA VAL A 126 8.82 3.67 12.01
C VAL A 126 9.98 2.87 12.60
N PRO A 127 9.73 1.84 13.42
CA PRO A 127 10.77 0.95 13.92
C PRO A 127 11.39 0.18 12.75
N TYR A 128 12.71 -0.01 12.80
CA TYR A 128 13.43 -0.77 11.80
C TYR A 128 14.59 -1.54 12.44
N THR A 129 15.06 -2.57 11.73
CA THR A 129 16.28 -3.33 12.09
C THR A 129 17.28 -3.25 10.95
N ASP A 130 18.57 -3.43 11.23
CA ASP A 130 19.61 -3.45 10.20
C ASP A 130 19.51 -4.67 9.27
N ALA A 131 18.76 -5.69 9.67
CA ALA A 131 18.49 -6.87 8.86
C ALA A 131 17.36 -6.68 7.82
N MET A 132 16.64 -5.56 7.84
CA MET A 132 15.58 -5.27 6.88
C MET A 132 16.13 -5.09 5.48
N THR A 133 15.43 -5.68 4.51
CA THR A 133 15.73 -5.52 3.09
C THR A 133 15.13 -4.24 2.52
N LYS A 134 15.54 -3.85 1.32
CA LYS A 134 14.94 -2.71 0.60
C LYS A 134 13.44 -2.84 0.45
N ILE A 135 12.94 -4.04 0.18
CA ILE A 135 11.50 -4.28 0.04
C ILE A 135 10.76 -4.13 1.36
N ASP A 136 11.31 -4.66 2.45
CA ASP A 136 10.71 -4.53 3.79
C ASP A 136 10.64 -3.06 4.21
N ALA A 137 11.70 -2.31 3.99
CA ALA A 137 11.74 -0.88 4.26
C ALA A 137 10.72 -0.10 3.43
N SER A 138 10.60 -0.41 2.13
CA SER A 138 9.61 0.23 1.25
C SER A 138 8.18 -0.06 1.68
N LYS A 139 7.86 -1.30 2.07
CA LYS A 139 6.55 -1.68 2.62
C LYS A 139 6.24 -0.89 3.90
N ALA A 140 7.17 -0.87 4.85
CA ALA A 140 7.02 -0.16 6.13
C ALA A 140 6.80 1.36 5.94
N ILE A 141 7.55 1.98 5.05
CA ILE A 141 7.41 3.41 4.70
C ILE A 141 6.04 3.67 4.10
N ASN A 142 5.62 2.88 3.13
CA ASN A 142 4.34 3.04 2.48
C ASN A 142 3.17 2.88 3.45
N ASP A 143 3.22 1.90 4.34
CA ASP A 143 2.19 1.67 5.36
C ASP A 143 2.11 2.84 6.34
N ALA A 144 3.25 3.39 6.76
CA ALA A 144 3.29 4.57 7.61
C ALA A 144 2.69 5.81 6.93
N LEU A 145 2.96 6.01 5.64
CA LEU A 145 2.39 7.11 4.86
C LEU A 145 0.88 6.97 4.68
N LEU A 146 0.38 5.76 4.46
CA LEU A 146 -1.06 5.48 4.39
C LEU A 146 -1.76 5.75 5.71
N ARG A 147 -1.18 5.31 6.83
CA ARG A 147 -1.71 5.59 8.17
C ARG A 147 -1.79 7.09 8.46
N ARG A 148 -0.85 7.89 7.97
CA ARG A 148 -0.88 9.35 8.11
C ARG A 148 -2.00 10.00 7.30
N LYS A 149 -2.23 9.52 6.08
CA LYS A 149 -3.31 10.03 5.22
C LYS A 149 -4.70 9.71 5.76
N SER A 150 -4.86 8.59 6.45
CA SER A 150 -6.14 8.14 7.01
C SER A 150 -6.52 8.83 8.32
N LYS A 151 -5.59 9.54 8.98
CA LYS A 151 -5.92 10.31 10.20
C LYS A 151 -6.72 11.55 9.80
N PRO A 152 -7.92 11.77 10.39
CA PRO A 152 -8.67 12.99 10.15
C PRO A 152 -7.81 14.19 10.55
N LYS A 153 -7.71 15.17 9.65
CA LYS A 153 -7.08 16.45 9.99
C LYS A 153 -7.83 17.04 11.19
N LYS A 154 -7.17 17.16 12.34
CA LYS A 154 -7.73 17.91 13.47
C LYS A 154 -8.06 19.30 12.94
N ARG A 155 -9.36 19.60 12.83
CA ARG A 155 -9.80 20.97 12.54
C ARG A 155 -9.23 21.84 13.66
N LYS A 156 -8.40 22.82 13.30
CA LYS A 156 -8.04 23.88 14.25
C LYS A 156 -9.36 24.48 14.73
N PRO A 157 -9.57 24.62 16.03
CA PRO A 157 -10.75 25.35 16.50
C PRO A 157 -10.75 26.69 15.80
N LYS A 158 -11.86 27.05 15.15
CA LYS A 158 -12.10 28.42 14.74
C LYS A 158 -12.10 29.22 16.03
N ILE A 159 -11.09 30.04 16.20
CA ILE A 159 -11.16 31.10 17.21
C ILE A 159 -12.18 32.05 16.62
N ASP A 160 -13.41 31.95 17.12
CA ASP A 160 -14.39 33.00 16.88
C ASP A 160 -13.75 34.28 17.42
N GLN A 161 -13.42 35.19 16.51
CA GLN A 161 -13.04 36.52 16.91
C GLN A 161 -14.29 37.11 17.61
N VAL A 162 -14.27 37.08 18.92
CA VAL A 162 -15.23 37.82 19.68
C VAL A 162 -14.99 39.28 19.31
N THR A 163 -15.89 39.83 18.51
CA THR A 163 -15.91 41.26 18.24
C THR A 163 -16.17 41.93 19.58
N VAL A 164 -15.12 42.46 20.20
CA VAL A 164 -15.29 43.32 21.38
C VAL A 164 -16.03 44.56 20.87
N GLY A 165 -17.31 44.60 21.13
CA GLY A 165 -18.13 45.78 20.83
C GLY A 165 -17.50 47.00 21.52
N LYS A 166 -17.16 47.99 20.74
CA LYS A 166 -16.85 49.31 21.30
C LYS A 166 -18.11 49.84 22.00
N LEU A 167 -17.96 50.05 23.26
CA LEU A 167 -18.87 50.95 23.99
C LEU A 167 -18.69 52.37 23.48
#